data_5ec025300f0ac12a8c9ccba1edbb7428
#
_entry.id   5ec025300f0ac12a8c9ccba1edbb7428
#
_cell.length_a   1.000
_cell.length_b   1.000
_cell.length_c   1.000
_cell.angle_alpha   90.00
_cell.angle_beta   90.00
_cell.angle_gamma   90.00
#
_symmetry.space_group_name_H-M   'P 1'
#
loop_
_entity.id
_entity.type
_entity.pdbx_description
1 polymer ?
#
loop_
_entity_poly.entity_id
_entity_poly.type
_entity_poly.pdbx_seq_one_letter_code
_entity_poly.pdbx_strand_id
1 'polypeptide(L)'
;MPCYSINLPAWACKLGSILAKISGTTCHGCYALKNRYIMPIQQAAMIRRLKALTHGSWTAAMITLITGHKYFRWHDSGDLQGPDHLKNIIEVCKATPDAKHWLPTREHKLLQFLDPDIIPKNLLIRVSATKVNGPAPSWWPWTSTVSTTTKTCPAPDQGGKCLDCRACWSRHTPNVVYAQH
;
A
#
# COMPACT_ATOMS: atom_id res chain seq x y z
N MET A 1 0.14 5.00 -12.47
CA MET A 1 -0.61 5.65 -11.37
C MET A 1 -0.49 7.15 -11.52
N PRO A 2 -1.43 7.95 -11.00
CA PRO A 2 -1.43 9.41 -11.12
C PRO A 2 -0.63 10.11 -10.01
N CYS A 3 0.26 9.40 -9.32
CA CYS A 3 0.99 9.92 -8.16
C CYS A 3 2.35 9.26 -7.99
N TYR A 4 3.18 9.89 -7.17
CA TYR A 4 4.39 9.26 -6.65
C TYR A 4 4.06 8.16 -5.62
N SER A 5 5.00 7.25 -5.44
CA SER A 5 4.93 6.18 -4.45
C SER A 5 6.30 5.92 -3.84
N ILE A 6 6.31 5.36 -2.63
CA ILE A 6 7.50 4.76 -2.04
C ILE A 6 7.40 3.24 -2.18
N ASN A 7 8.54 2.56 -2.33
CA ASN A 7 8.59 1.11 -2.31
C ASN A 7 9.63 0.59 -1.32
N LEU A 8 9.33 -0.58 -0.79
CA LEU A 8 10.21 -1.39 0.05
C LEU A 8 10.41 -2.76 -0.60
N PRO A 9 11.44 -3.52 -0.23
CA PRO A 9 11.65 -4.85 -0.78
C PRO A 9 10.48 -5.77 -0.41
N ALA A 10 9.89 -6.47 -1.38
CA ALA A 10 8.76 -7.36 -1.14
C ALA A 10 9.11 -8.57 -0.26
N TRP A 11 10.38 -8.99 -0.26
CA TRP A 11 10.88 -10.05 0.62
C TRP A 11 10.88 -9.63 2.11
N ALA A 12 10.84 -8.33 2.40
CA ALA A 12 10.75 -7.78 3.76
C ALA A 12 9.30 -7.69 4.29
N CYS A 13 8.28 -7.98 3.47
CA CYS A 13 6.90 -8.06 3.95
C CYS A 13 6.78 -9.17 4.99
N LYS A 14 6.30 -8.88 6.19
CA LYS A 14 6.19 -9.89 7.26
C LYS A 14 5.13 -10.93 6.93
N LEU A 15 3.88 -10.51 6.76
CA LEU A 15 2.80 -11.41 6.37
C LEU A 15 2.91 -11.83 4.91
N GLY A 16 3.25 -10.90 4.02
CA GLY A 16 3.34 -11.16 2.58
C GLY A 16 4.35 -12.24 2.22
N SER A 17 5.50 -12.33 2.90
CA SER A 17 6.52 -13.37 2.67
C SER A 17 6.04 -14.77 3.06
N ILE A 18 5.18 -14.88 4.07
CA ILE A 18 4.53 -16.13 4.47
C ILE A 18 3.49 -16.52 3.42
N LEU A 19 2.62 -15.60 3.05
CA LEU A 19 1.56 -15.81 2.05
C LEU A 19 2.12 -16.14 0.67
N ALA A 20 3.29 -15.62 0.31
CA ALA A 20 3.93 -15.92 -0.97
C ALA A 20 4.22 -17.41 -1.18
N LYS A 21 4.35 -18.19 -0.10
CA LYS A 21 4.58 -19.65 -0.11
C LYS A 21 3.29 -20.46 -0.21
N ILE A 22 2.13 -19.82 -0.11
CA ILE A 22 0.82 -20.49 -0.05
C ILE A 22 0.06 -20.23 -1.33
N SER A 23 -0.26 -21.28 -2.09
CA SER A 23 -1.04 -21.18 -3.33
C SER A 23 -2.44 -20.60 -3.06
N GLY A 24 -2.99 -19.86 -4.00
CA GLY A 24 -4.29 -19.21 -3.90
C GLY A 24 -4.32 -17.94 -3.05
N THR A 25 -3.17 -17.54 -2.47
CA THR A 25 -3.06 -16.24 -1.80
C THR A 25 -2.72 -15.12 -2.79
N THR A 26 -3.06 -13.89 -2.42
CA THR A 26 -2.78 -12.70 -3.24
C THR A 26 -1.29 -12.34 -3.31
N CYS A 27 -0.45 -12.91 -2.46
CA CYS A 27 0.99 -12.75 -2.49
C CYS A 27 1.71 -13.90 -3.22
N HIS A 28 1.02 -15.01 -3.50
CA HIS A 28 1.58 -16.10 -4.30
C HIS A 28 1.86 -15.59 -5.72
N GLY A 29 3.12 -15.73 -6.16
CA GLY A 29 3.54 -15.18 -7.45
C GLY A 29 3.64 -13.65 -7.50
N CYS A 30 3.86 -13.00 -6.37
CA CYS A 30 3.94 -11.55 -6.21
C CYS A 30 4.78 -10.88 -7.32
N TYR A 31 4.19 -9.90 -8.01
CA TYR A 31 4.85 -9.15 -9.08
C TYR A 31 6.11 -8.40 -8.60
N ALA A 32 6.15 -8.03 -7.34
CA ALA A 32 7.28 -7.30 -6.74
C ALA A 32 8.47 -8.21 -6.38
N LEU A 33 8.37 -9.50 -6.64
CA LEU A 33 9.47 -10.47 -6.61
C LEU A 33 9.95 -10.84 -8.02
N LYS A 34 9.56 -10.09 -9.04
CA LYS A 34 9.83 -10.36 -10.45
C LYS A 34 10.16 -9.06 -11.21
N ASN A 35 10.56 -9.21 -12.48
CA ASN A 35 10.71 -8.11 -13.44
C ASN A 35 11.62 -6.99 -12.89
N ARG A 36 11.20 -5.74 -13.05
CA ARG A 36 12.00 -4.56 -12.66
C ARG A 36 12.35 -4.51 -11.17
N TYR A 37 11.54 -5.13 -10.29
CA TYR A 37 11.79 -5.11 -8.85
C TYR A 37 13.00 -5.93 -8.43
N ILE A 38 13.44 -6.92 -9.24
CA ILE A 38 14.65 -7.72 -8.95
C ILE A 38 15.93 -7.14 -9.55
N MET A 39 15.85 -6.06 -10.32
CA MET A 39 17.05 -5.41 -10.89
C MET A 39 17.94 -4.88 -9.74
N PRO A 40 19.27 -5.07 -9.83
CA PRO A 40 20.20 -4.71 -8.75
C PRO A 40 20.07 -3.26 -8.28
N ILE A 41 19.93 -2.31 -9.21
CA ILE A 41 19.77 -0.90 -8.87
C ILE A 41 18.47 -0.63 -8.09
N GLN A 42 17.39 -1.31 -8.46
CA GLN A 42 16.09 -1.19 -7.80
C GLN A 42 16.14 -1.83 -6.41
N GLN A 43 16.74 -3.02 -6.28
CA GLN A 43 16.94 -3.69 -5.00
C GLN A 43 17.79 -2.82 -4.05
N ALA A 44 18.91 -2.28 -4.53
CA ALA A 44 19.74 -1.39 -3.74
C ALA A 44 18.98 -0.15 -3.24
N ALA A 45 18.12 0.45 -4.09
CA ALA A 45 17.30 1.58 -3.73
C ALA A 45 16.25 1.22 -2.67
N MET A 46 15.56 0.07 -2.81
CA MET A 46 14.58 -0.42 -1.85
C MET A 46 15.22 -0.78 -0.50
N ILE A 47 16.41 -1.37 -0.50
CA ILE A 47 17.18 -1.68 0.73
C ILE A 47 17.56 -0.38 1.46
N ARG A 48 18.03 0.65 0.73
CA ARG A 48 18.30 1.96 1.35
C ARG A 48 17.06 2.55 2.01
N ARG A 49 15.90 2.49 1.36
CA ARG A 49 14.63 2.98 1.92
C ARG A 49 14.21 2.18 3.16
N LEU A 50 14.37 0.85 3.13
CA LEU A 50 14.08 0.00 4.28
C LEU A 50 14.95 0.37 5.48
N LYS A 51 16.26 0.55 5.27
CA LYS A 51 17.19 0.99 6.33
C LYS A 51 16.85 2.38 6.85
N ALA A 52 16.41 3.28 5.97
CA ALA A 52 16.07 4.65 6.34
C ALA A 52 14.83 4.75 7.26
N LEU A 53 13.96 3.75 7.33
CA LEU A 53 12.74 3.78 8.16
C LEU A 53 13.02 4.05 9.65
N THR A 54 14.18 3.64 10.14
CA THR A 54 14.61 3.84 11.54
C THR A 54 15.42 5.11 11.76
N HIS A 55 15.68 5.88 10.70
CA HIS A 55 16.45 7.12 10.82
C HIS A 55 15.58 8.25 11.36
N GLY A 56 16.07 9.00 12.35
CA GLY A 56 15.31 10.06 13.00
C GLY A 56 14.79 11.17 12.07
N SER A 57 15.42 11.41 10.92
CA SER A 57 14.97 12.39 9.94
C SER A 57 14.00 11.83 8.89
N TRP A 58 13.61 10.54 8.95
CA TRP A 58 12.80 9.92 7.91
C TRP A 58 11.46 10.64 7.70
N THR A 59 10.77 10.96 8.81
CA THR A 59 9.47 11.66 8.78
C THR A 59 9.62 13.04 8.11
N ALA A 60 10.62 13.82 8.50
CA ALA A 60 10.87 15.14 7.90
C ALA A 60 11.20 15.05 6.40
N ALA A 61 12.01 14.08 6.01
CA ALA A 61 12.34 13.84 4.60
C ALA A 61 11.10 13.46 3.78
N MET A 62 10.23 12.60 4.32
CA MET A 62 8.98 12.22 3.64
C MET A 62 8.00 13.40 3.53
N ILE A 63 7.90 14.25 4.55
CA ILE A 63 7.10 15.47 4.49
C ILE A 63 7.59 16.35 3.33
N THR A 64 8.89 16.61 3.25
CA THR A 64 9.50 17.42 2.17
C THR A 64 9.21 16.82 0.79
N LEU A 65 9.34 15.50 0.63
CA LEU A 65 9.10 14.82 -0.64
C LEU A 65 7.63 14.82 -1.07
N ILE A 66 6.69 14.88 -0.13
CA ILE A 66 5.25 14.79 -0.42
C ILE A 66 4.59 16.17 -0.53
N THR A 67 5.14 17.17 0.12
CA THR A 67 4.65 18.57 0.04
C THR A 67 4.49 19.02 -1.42
N GLY A 68 3.35 19.60 -1.73
CA GLY A 68 2.99 20.04 -3.08
C GLY A 68 2.41 18.96 -4.00
N HIS A 69 2.37 17.69 -3.58
CA HIS A 69 1.74 16.63 -4.34
C HIS A 69 0.31 16.38 -3.88
N LYS A 70 -0.62 16.29 -4.83
CA LYS A 70 -2.05 16.09 -4.55
C LYS A 70 -2.41 14.67 -4.10
N TYR A 71 -1.64 13.67 -4.55
CA TYR A 71 -1.86 12.25 -4.25
C TYR A 71 -0.53 11.56 -3.97
N PHE A 72 -0.52 10.66 -2.99
CA PHE A 72 0.62 9.81 -2.66
C PHE A 72 0.16 8.38 -2.35
N ARG A 73 0.95 7.38 -2.80
CA ARG A 73 0.74 5.98 -2.47
C ARG A 73 1.88 5.46 -1.60
N TRP A 74 1.53 4.92 -0.46
CA TRP A 74 2.44 4.13 0.35
C TRP A 74 2.55 2.71 -0.21
N HIS A 75 3.76 2.20 -0.37
CA HIS A 75 4.07 0.82 -0.77
C HIS A 75 3.42 0.38 -2.10
N ASP A 76 4.02 0.78 -3.21
CA ASP A 76 3.75 0.11 -4.49
C ASP A 76 4.38 -1.29 -4.53
N SER A 77 5.41 -1.52 -3.70
CA SER A 77 6.02 -2.79 -3.31
C SER A 77 6.39 -2.75 -1.83
N GLY A 78 6.38 -3.89 -1.17
CA GLY A 78 6.58 -3.97 0.28
C GLY A 78 5.28 -3.73 1.05
N ASP A 79 5.37 -3.68 2.38
CA ASP A 79 4.26 -3.42 3.30
C ASP A 79 4.79 -2.75 4.58
N LEU A 80 3.89 -2.43 5.51
CA LEU A 80 4.21 -1.90 6.83
C LEU A 80 5.25 -2.76 7.56
N GLN A 81 6.23 -2.12 8.18
CA GLN A 81 7.33 -2.81 8.87
C GLN A 81 7.14 -2.90 10.38
N GLY A 82 6.14 -2.23 10.92
CA GLY A 82 5.82 -2.26 12.34
C GLY A 82 5.02 -1.05 12.80
N PRO A 83 4.71 -0.98 14.11
CA PRO A 83 3.92 0.12 14.68
C PRO A 83 4.57 1.49 14.49
N ASP A 84 5.88 1.60 14.68
CA ASP A 84 6.60 2.87 14.53
C ASP A 84 6.56 3.37 13.08
N HIS A 85 6.64 2.47 12.09
CA HIS A 85 6.50 2.84 10.69
C HIS A 85 5.10 3.39 10.40
N LEU A 86 4.05 2.76 10.92
CA LEU A 86 2.68 3.24 10.79
C LEU A 86 2.49 4.61 11.48
N LYS A 87 3.02 4.76 12.70
CA LYS A 87 3.01 6.03 13.44
C LYS A 87 3.68 7.14 12.64
N ASN A 88 4.86 6.90 12.10
CA ASN A 88 5.59 7.87 11.28
C ASN A 88 4.81 8.25 10.00
N ILE A 89 4.15 7.29 9.35
CA ILE A 89 3.26 7.56 8.20
C ILE A 89 2.10 8.48 8.62
N ILE A 90 1.48 8.23 9.76
CA ILE A 90 0.39 9.09 10.30
C ILE A 90 0.90 10.51 10.52
N GLU A 91 2.08 10.69 11.11
CA GLU A 91 2.68 12.02 11.33
C GLU A 91 2.99 12.74 10.00
N VAL A 92 3.50 12.01 8.99
CA VAL A 92 3.69 12.58 7.65
C VAL A 92 2.34 13.06 7.07
N CYS A 93 1.29 12.24 7.19
CA CYS A 93 -0.03 12.60 6.68
C CYS A 93 -0.62 13.83 7.39
N LYS A 94 -0.44 13.96 8.69
CA LYS A 94 -0.84 15.16 9.47
C LYS A 94 -0.12 16.41 8.97
N ALA A 95 1.18 16.30 8.68
CA ALA A 95 2.01 17.41 8.22
C ALA A 95 1.83 17.77 6.73
N THR A 96 1.12 16.93 5.96
CA THR A 96 0.84 17.14 4.54
C THR A 96 -0.66 17.10 4.25
N PRO A 97 -1.46 18.02 4.84
CA PRO A 97 -2.93 17.96 4.82
C PRO A 97 -3.54 18.05 3.41
N ASP A 98 -2.85 18.71 2.48
CA ASP A 98 -3.31 18.90 1.09
C ASP A 98 -3.11 17.65 0.23
N ALA A 99 -2.25 16.72 0.66
CA ALA A 99 -2.02 15.46 -0.03
C ALA A 99 -3.04 14.39 0.41
N LYS A 100 -3.62 13.68 -0.54
CA LYS A 100 -4.43 12.47 -0.26
C LYS A 100 -3.53 11.24 -0.29
N HIS A 101 -3.45 10.54 0.82
CA HIS A 101 -2.61 9.35 0.99
C HIS A 101 -3.41 8.07 0.88
N TRP A 102 -2.86 7.09 0.16
CA TRP A 102 -3.38 5.73 0.11
C TRP A 102 -2.34 4.75 0.62
N LEU A 103 -2.70 4.00 1.65
CA LEU A 103 -1.88 2.96 2.27
C LEU A 103 -2.57 1.60 2.10
N PRO A 104 -2.21 0.80 1.06
CA PRO A 104 -2.61 -0.60 1.00
C PRO A 104 -1.77 -1.42 1.96
N THR A 105 -2.39 -2.31 2.74
CA THR A 105 -1.65 -3.18 3.65
C THR A 105 -2.33 -4.52 3.86
N ARG A 106 -1.54 -5.55 4.13
CA ARG A 106 -1.96 -6.88 4.62
C ARG A 106 -1.57 -7.13 6.07
N GLU A 107 -0.84 -6.20 6.68
CA GLU A 107 -0.38 -6.33 8.07
C GLU A 107 -1.54 -6.05 9.05
N HIS A 108 -2.53 -6.95 9.03
CA HIS A 108 -3.80 -6.86 9.77
C HIS A 108 -3.57 -6.63 11.26
N LYS A 109 -2.58 -7.31 11.84
CA LYS A 109 -2.28 -7.24 13.28
C LYS A 109 -1.91 -5.83 13.73
N LEU A 110 -1.32 -5.02 12.84
CA LEU A 110 -0.95 -3.63 13.17
C LEU A 110 -2.16 -2.70 13.29
N LEU A 111 -3.29 -3.10 12.68
CA LEU A 111 -4.50 -2.29 12.65
C LEU A 111 -5.55 -2.70 13.68
N GLN A 112 -5.44 -3.91 14.26
CA GLN A 112 -6.43 -4.45 15.20
C GLN A 112 -6.65 -3.59 16.44
N PHE A 113 -5.61 -2.87 16.86
CA PHE A 113 -5.63 -2.03 18.05
C PHE A 113 -5.47 -0.54 17.70
N LEU A 114 -5.56 -0.21 16.42
CA LEU A 114 -5.49 1.17 15.97
C LEU A 114 -6.84 1.83 16.16
N ASP A 115 -6.86 2.90 16.93
CA ASP A 115 -8.03 3.76 17.04
C ASP A 115 -8.26 4.46 15.68
N PRO A 116 -9.41 4.24 15.02
CA PRO A 116 -9.72 4.90 13.75
C PRO A 116 -9.70 6.43 13.83
N ASP A 117 -9.96 7.00 14.99
CA ASP A 117 -10.06 8.46 15.17
C ASP A 117 -8.68 9.15 15.14
N ILE A 118 -7.61 8.42 15.38
CA ILE A 118 -6.25 8.96 15.22
C ILE A 118 -5.79 9.03 13.75
N ILE A 119 -6.52 8.38 12.84
CA ILE A 119 -6.18 8.34 11.42
C ILE A 119 -6.57 9.68 10.77
N PRO A 120 -5.62 10.44 10.22
CA PRO A 120 -5.91 11.70 9.54
C PRO A 120 -6.92 11.51 8.40
N LYS A 121 -7.82 12.47 8.22
CA LYS A 121 -8.86 12.39 7.17
C LYS A 121 -8.30 12.25 5.75
N ASN A 122 -7.09 12.71 5.52
CA ASN A 122 -6.37 12.60 4.24
C ASN A 122 -5.62 11.26 4.06
N LEU A 123 -5.57 10.39 5.08
CA LEU A 123 -5.02 9.03 4.97
C LEU A 123 -6.13 8.01 4.81
N LEU A 124 -6.11 7.25 3.72
CA LEU A 124 -6.96 6.09 3.51
C LEU A 124 -6.12 4.81 3.62
N ILE A 125 -6.34 4.06 4.69
CA ILE A 125 -5.74 2.72 4.87
C ILE A 125 -6.71 1.70 4.26
N ARG A 126 -6.26 0.94 3.25
CA ARG A 126 -7.01 -0.18 2.66
C ARG A 126 -6.43 -1.50 3.09
N VAL A 127 -7.23 -2.27 3.82
CA VAL A 127 -6.86 -3.62 4.22
C VAL A 127 -7.13 -4.57 3.06
N SER A 128 -6.07 -5.24 2.61
CA SER A 128 -6.13 -6.15 1.46
C SER A 128 -6.46 -7.56 1.90
N ALA A 129 -7.40 -8.21 1.21
CA ALA A 129 -7.68 -9.63 1.39
C ALA A 129 -6.44 -10.48 1.12
N THR A 130 -6.30 -11.59 1.83
CA THR A 130 -5.15 -12.48 1.74
C THR A 130 -5.30 -13.55 0.66
N LYS A 131 -6.53 -13.89 0.25
CA LYS A 131 -6.84 -14.93 -0.75
C LYS A 131 -7.35 -14.31 -2.03
N VAL A 132 -6.98 -14.88 -3.18
CA VAL A 132 -7.62 -14.61 -4.47
C VAL A 132 -9.05 -15.15 -4.41
N ASN A 133 -10.01 -14.40 -4.93
CA ASN A 133 -11.44 -14.67 -4.83
C ASN A 133 -11.97 -14.81 -3.38
N GLY A 134 -11.16 -14.41 -2.40
CA GLY A 134 -11.57 -14.42 -0.98
C GLY A 134 -12.39 -13.18 -0.61
N PRO A 135 -13.13 -13.25 0.51
CA PRO A 135 -13.93 -12.14 0.98
C PRO A 135 -13.07 -10.96 1.42
N ALA A 136 -13.63 -9.77 1.33
CA ALA A 136 -13.04 -8.58 1.92
C ALA A 136 -13.03 -8.70 3.46
N PRO A 137 -11.99 -8.20 4.16
CA PRO A 137 -12.00 -8.14 5.62
C PRO A 137 -13.18 -7.32 6.15
N SER A 138 -14.09 -7.94 6.91
CA SER A 138 -15.33 -7.30 7.36
C SER A 138 -15.17 -6.32 8.53
N TRP A 139 -14.04 -6.40 9.25
CA TRP A 139 -13.74 -5.59 10.43
C TRP A 139 -13.12 -4.21 10.11
N TRP A 140 -12.85 -3.94 8.81
CA TRP A 140 -12.27 -2.67 8.37
C TRP A 140 -13.12 -2.05 7.25
N PRO A 141 -13.41 -0.75 7.29
CA PRO A 141 -14.37 -0.13 6.37
C PRO A 141 -13.86 0.05 4.94
N TRP A 142 -12.54 0.08 4.74
CA TRP A 142 -11.94 0.27 3.41
C TRP A 142 -11.02 -0.89 3.08
N THR A 143 -11.41 -1.65 2.08
CA THR A 143 -10.74 -2.91 1.75
C THR A 143 -10.34 -2.98 0.29
N SER A 144 -9.51 -3.96 -0.04
CA SER A 144 -9.28 -4.38 -1.41
C SER A 144 -9.23 -5.90 -1.52
N THR A 145 -9.72 -6.41 -2.64
CA THR A 145 -9.73 -7.83 -2.98
C THR A 145 -9.08 -8.05 -4.34
N VAL A 146 -8.69 -9.28 -4.62
CA VAL A 146 -8.21 -9.71 -5.94
C VAL A 146 -9.15 -10.79 -6.44
N SER A 147 -9.60 -10.67 -7.69
CA SER A 147 -10.50 -11.64 -8.30
C SER A 147 -10.04 -12.04 -9.71
N THR A 148 -10.37 -13.28 -10.08
CA THR A 148 -10.16 -13.83 -11.42
C THR A 148 -11.34 -13.54 -12.36
N THR A 149 -12.50 -13.21 -11.81
CA THR A 149 -13.77 -13.09 -12.56
C THR A 149 -14.32 -11.68 -12.61
N THR A 150 -14.08 -10.87 -11.60
CA THR A 150 -14.63 -9.52 -11.48
C THR A 150 -13.55 -8.50 -11.17
N LYS A 151 -13.77 -7.24 -11.54
CA LYS A 151 -12.93 -6.10 -11.17
C LYS A 151 -13.74 -4.82 -11.10
N THR A 152 -13.38 -3.95 -10.16
CA THR A 152 -13.87 -2.56 -10.11
C THR A 152 -12.77 -1.56 -10.45
N CYS A 153 -11.51 -2.00 -10.45
CA CYS A 153 -10.39 -1.20 -10.90
C CYS A 153 -10.37 -1.15 -12.44
N PRO A 154 -10.50 0.02 -13.07
CA PRO A 154 -10.53 0.12 -14.53
C PRO A 154 -9.14 0.06 -15.19
N ALA A 155 -8.07 0.12 -14.42
CA ALA A 155 -6.70 0.22 -14.95
C ALA A 155 -6.32 -0.89 -15.97
N PRO A 156 -6.71 -2.17 -15.80
CA PRO A 156 -6.43 -3.20 -16.80
C PRO A 156 -6.99 -2.88 -18.19
N ASP A 157 -8.19 -2.28 -18.26
CA ASP A 157 -8.84 -1.91 -19.51
C ASP A 157 -8.31 -0.59 -20.09
N GLN A 158 -7.49 0.11 -19.33
CA GLN A 158 -6.92 1.42 -19.66
C GLN A 158 -5.39 1.35 -19.85
N GLY A 159 -4.87 0.21 -20.33
CA GLY A 159 -3.43 0.02 -20.55
C GLY A 159 -2.60 0.15 -19.26
N GLY A 160 -3.13 -0.28 -18.13
CA GLY A 160 -2.47 -0.20 -16.82
C GLY A 160 -2.50 1.20 -16.19
N LYS A 161 -3.28 2.14 -16.72
CA LYS A 161 -3.35 3.54 -16.26
C LYS A 161 -4.61 3.81 -15.47
N CYS A 162 -4.52 4.61 -14.41
CA CYS A 162 -5.68 5.00 -13.60
C CYS A 162 -6.53 6.10 -14.25
N LEU A 163 -5.96 6.86 -15.19
CA LEU A 163 -6.58 8.06 -15.77
C LEU A 163 -7.23 8.92 -14.67
N ASP A 164 -8.52 9.20 -14.77
CA ASP A 164 -9.27 10.02 -13.79
C ASP A 164 -9.79 9.24 -12.58
N CYS A 165 -9.63 7.91 -12.56
CA CYS A 165 -10.04 7.09 -11.44
C CYS A 165 -9.20 7.37 -10.18
N ARG A 166 -9.88 7.65 -9.06
CA ARG A 166 -9.28 7.90 -7.73
C ARG A 166 -9.89 7.01 -6.64
N ALA A 167 -10.51 5.90 -7.00
CA ALA A 167 -11.20 4.99 -6.08
C ALA A 167 -10.31 4.52 -4.92
N CYS A 168 -9.01 4.31 -5.17
CA CYS A 168 -8.06 3.87 -4.13
C CYS A 168 -7.87 4.90 -3.00
N TRP A 169 -8.11 6.19 -3.26
CA TRP A 169 -8.04 7.30 -2.30
C TRP A 169 -9.41 7.75 -1.78
N SER A 170 -10.50 7.11 -2.22
CA SER A 170 -11.86 7.54 -1.91
C SER A 170 -12.46 6.73 -0.75
N ARG A 171 -12.92 7.44 0.29
CA ARG A 171 -13.68 6.84 1.39
C ARG A 171 -15.08 6.39 0.96
N HIS A 172 -15.61 6.91 -0.15
CA HIS A 172 -16.89 6.49 -0.73
C HIS A 172 -16.81 5.14 -1.47
N THR A 173 -15.60 4.58 -1.62
CA THR A 173 -15.39 3.26 -2.23
C THR A 173 -15.00 2.27 -1.13
N PRO A 174 -15.94 1.49 -0.58
CA PRO A 174 -15.65 0.56 0.53
C PRO A 174 -14.66 -0.51 0.12
N ASN A 175 -14.83 -1.14 -1.04
CA ASN A 175 -13.91 -2.16 -1.55
C ASN A 175 -13.47 -1.86 -2.98
N VAL A 176 -12.19 -2.07 -3.27
CA VAL A 176 -11.66 -2.05 -4.63
C VAL A 176 -11.28 -3.48 -5.03
N VAL A 177 -11.87 -3.97 -6.11
CA VAL A 177 -11.57 -5.30 -6.67
C VAL A 177 -10.55 -5.14 -7.78
N TYR A 178 -9.38 -5.75 -7.61
CA TYR A 178 -8.33 -5.80 -8.62
C TYR A 178 -8.41 -7.11 -9.41
N ALA A 179 -8.12 -7.06 -10.71
CA ALA A 179 -7.86 -8.27 -11.47
C ALA A 179 -6.60 -8.98 -10.94
N GLN A 180 -6.58 -10.30 -10.97
CA GLN A 180 -5.37 -11.07 -10.71
C GLN A 180 -4.36 -10.80 -11.85
N HIS A 181 -3.10 -10.58 -11.49
CA HIS A 181 -1.99 -10.36 -12.41
C HIS A 181 -1.27 -11.65 -12.73
#